data_e13e758e837b993b88ecfce183cf5bbc
#
_entry.id   e13e758e837b993b88ecfce183cf5bbc
#
_cell.length_a   1.000
_cell.length_b   1.000
_cell.length_c   1.000
_cell.angle_alpha   90.00
_cell.angle_beta   90.00
_cell.angle_gamma   90.00
#
_symmetry.space_group_name_H-M   'P 1'
#
loop_
_entity.id
_entity.type
_entity.pdbx_description
1 polymer ?
#
loop_
_entity_poly.entity_id
_entity_poly.type
_entity_poly.pdbx_seq_one_letter_code
_entity_poly.pdbx_strand_id
1 'polypeptide(L)'
;MTAGAMCGSGADSRWRNALKEWNCCVKLRTPMIPLPRDFQDFLRLLNTNAIRYVVIGGYAVAYHGYVRYTGDLDLFVESSANNAVKLVSALREFGFDLPQLKPALFLRKGRIVRLGYEPMRLEILNEIDGVSFEECYRHRRRSRVGNLTINFIALPQLLRNKRASGRQKDLADVEALTDKPPHARRARPRQRQE
;
A
#
# COMPACT_ATOMS: atom_id res chain seq x y z
N MET A 1 3.70 -8.41 -51.35
CA MET A 1 2.84 -7.43 -50.63
C MET A 1 3.04 -7.67 -49.16
N THR A 2 3.87 -6.83 -48.54
CA THR A 2 4.33 -6.99 -47.14
C THR A 2 3.46 -6.12 -46.22
N ALA A 3 2.75 -6.74 -45.32
CA ALA A 3 2.01 -6.05 -44.27
C ALA A 3 2.97 -5.77 -43.08
N GLY A 4 3.34 -4.49 -42.92
CA GLY A 4 4.14 -4.01 -41.80
C GLY A 4 3.30 -3.91 -40.53
N ALA A 5 3.72 -4.61 -39.46
CA ALA A 5 3.19 -4.44 -38.15
C ALA A 5 3.77 -3.16 -37.50
N MET A 6 2.93 -2.16 -37.27
CA MET A 6 3.28 -0.98 -36.47
C MET A 6 3.21 -1.36 -34.98
N CYS A 7 4.38 -1.52 -34.37
CA CYS A 7 4.54 -1.67 -32.94
C CYS A 7 4.43 -0.29 -32.29
N GLY A 8 3.35 -0.06 -31.52
CA GLY A 8 3.10 1.21 -30.82
C GLY A 8 4.08 1.44 -29.67
N SER A 9 5.03 2.34 -29.85
CA SER A 9 6.12 2.68 -28.92
C SER A 9 5.74 3.70 -27.81
N GLY A 10 4.45 3.92 -27.56
CA GLY A 10 3.98 4.99 -26.67
C GLY A 10 3.88 4.66 -25.18
N ALA A 11 3.81 3.37 -24.80
CA ALA A 11 3.63 2.96 -23.41
C ALA A 11 4.94 2.89 -22.60
N ASP A 12 6.06 2.66 -23.30
CA ASP A 12 7.36 2.35 -22.67
C ASP A 12 8.10 3.60 -22.13
N SER A 13 7.84 4.79 -22.65
CA SER A 13 8.52 6.01 -22.22
C SER A 13 8.02 6.57 -20.88
N ARG A 14 6.74 6.42 -20.59
CA ARG A 14 6.12 6.89 -19.35
C ARG A 14 6.60 6.10 -18.12
N TRP A 15 6.78 4.80 -18.29
CA TRP A 15 7.29 3.90 -17.24
C TRP A 15 8.79 4.07 -16.99
N ARG A 16 9.57 4.30 -18.03
CA ARG A 16 11.01 4.59 -17.89
C ARG A 16 11.27 5.92 -17.20
N ASN A 17 10.44 6.91 -17.39
CA ASN A 17 10.55 8.19 -16.68
C ASN A 17 10.11 8.06 -15.22
N ALA A 18 9.03 7.33 -14.92
CA ALA A 18 8.62 7.04 -13.56
C ALA A 18 9.69 6.25 -12.78
N LEU A 19 10.38 5.31 -13.42
CA LEU A 19 11.50 4.57 -12.83
C LEU A 19 12.75 5.44 -12.62
N LYS A 20 13.00 6.43 -13.50
CA LYS A 20 14.12 7.38 -13.34
C LYS A 20 13.85 8.37 -12.20
N GLU A 21 12.64 8.88 -12.08
CA GLU A 21 12.22 9.73 -10.96
C GLU A 21 12.26 8.95 -9.64
N TRP A 22 11.89 7.66 -9.66
CA TRP A 22 12.02 6.76 -8.54
C TRP A 22 13.47 6.64 -8.06
N ASN A 23 14.42 6.41 -8.96
CA ASN A 23 15.85 6.26 -8.61
C ASN A 23 16.49 7.57 -8.13
N CYS A 24 16.00 8.73 -8.56
CA CYS A 24 16.48 10.03 -8.09
C CYS A 24 16.03 10.34 -6.66
N CYS A 25 14.82 9.91 -6.25
CA CYS A 25 14.26 10.16 -4.92
C CYS A 25 14.77 9.23 -3.83
N VAL A 26 15.36 8.08 -4.17
CA VAL A 26 15.92 7.11 -3.19
C VAL A 26 17.09 7.68 -2.39
N LYS A 27 17.71 8.78 -2.83
CA LYS A 27 18.83 9.44 -2.11
C LYS A 27 18.39 10.38 -0.98
N LEU A 28 17.12 10.67 -0.79
CA LEU A 28 16.60 11.59 0.22
C LEU A 28 15.63 10.90 1.20
N ARG A 29 16.13 10.47 2.30
CA ARG A 29 15.62 10.31 3.69
C ARG A 29 14.23 9.72 3.99
N THR A 30 13.35 9.54 3.03
CA THR A 30 12.10 8.78 3.18
C THR A 30 11.85 8.07 1.85
N PRO A 31 11.58 6.77 1.80
CA PRO A 31 11.19 6.14 0.54
C PRO A 31 9.89 6.80 0.08
N MET A 32 9.99 7.77 -0.83
CA MET A 32 8.83 8.32 -1.50
C MET A 32 8.32 7.24 -2.45
N ILE A 33 7.30 6.53 -2.00
CA ILE A 33 6.55 5.62 -2.86
C ILE A 33 5.72 6.51 -3.78
N PRO A 34 5.91 6.49 -5.11
CA PRO A 34 5.03 7.21 -6.02
C PRO A 34 3.65 6.57 -5.99
N LEU A 35 2.82 7.12 -5.13
CA LEU A 35 1.44 6.71 -5.00
C LEU A 35 0.64 7.47 -6.06
N PRO A 36 -0.12 6.80 -6.94
CA PRO A 36 -1.01 7.45 -7.90
C PRO A 36 -1.93 8.47 -7.23
N ARG A 37 -2.28 9.54 -7.93
CA ARG A 37 -3.13 10.61 -7.38
C ARG A 37 -4.45 10.07 -6.84
N ASP A 38 -5.11 9.20 -7.57
CA ASP A 38 -6.39 8.60 -7.15
C ASP A 38 -6.26 7.84 -5.83
N PHE A 39 -5.16 7.09 -5.63
CA PHE A 39 -4.91 6.43 -4.34
C PHE A 39 -4.63 7.44 -3.22
N GLN A 40 -3.93 8.54 -3.52
CA GLN A 40 -3.72 9.61 -2.54
C GLN A 40 -5.06 10.25 -2.15
N ASP A 41 -5.93 10.53 -3.12
CA ASP A 41 -7.24 11.16 -2.89
C ASP A 41 -8.15 10.23 -2.09
N PHE A 42 -8.16 8.93 -2.41
CA PHE A 42 -8.90 7.95 -1.62
C PHE A 42 -8.37 7.86 -0.18
N LEU A 43 -7.07 7.82 0.02
CA LEU A 43 -6.49 7.78 1.37
C LEU A 43 -6.75 9.08 2.17
N ARG A 44 -6.81 10.25 1.51
CA ARG A 44 -7.25 11.51 2.16
C ARG A 44 -8.68 11.37 2.64
N LEU A 45 -9.55 10.84 1.79
CA LEU A 45 -10.96 10.63 2.12
C LEU A 45 -11.13 9.67 3.31
N LEU A 46 -10.35 8.58 3.35
CA LEU A 46 -10.34 7.68 4.51
C LEU A 46 -9.92 8.40 5.80
N ASN A 47 -8.90 9.24 5.72
CA ASN A 47 -8.41 10.02 6.88
C ASN A 47 -9.44 11.05 7.35
N THR A 48 -10.04 11.80 6.42
CA THR A 48 -11.06 12.83 6.72
C THR A 48 -12.27 12.22 7.41
N ASN A 49 -12.69 11.03 6.99
CA ASN A 49 -13.80 10.31 7.61
C ASN A 49 -13.40 9.50 8.85
N ALA A 50 -12.17 9.65 9.34
CA ALA A 50 -11.64 8.90 10.48
C ALA A 50 -11.86 7.38 10.35
N ILE A 51 -11.67 6.83 9.16
CA ILE A 51 -11.75 5.40 8.88
C ILE A 51 -10.46 4.74 9.36
N ARG A 52 -10.61 3.65 10.11
CA ARG A 52 -9.46 2.86 10.60
C ARG A 52 -9.02 1.89 9.52
N TYR A 53 -7.81 2.11 9.01
CA TYR A 53 -7.19 1.28 7.97
C TYR A 53 -5.68 1.18 8.17
N VAL A 54 -5.08 0.18 7.54
CA VAL A 54 -3.64 -0.02 7.42
C VAL A 54 -3.34 -0.44 5.98
N VAL A 55 -2.39 0.24 5.32
CA VAL A 55 -1.88 -0.18 4.00
C VAL A 55 -0.99 -1.40 4.18
N ILE A 56 -1.27 -2.44 3.41
CA ILE A 56 -0.56 -3.72 3.40
C ILE A 56 -0.02 -4.02 1.99
N GLY A 57 0.28 -5.26 1.66
CA GLY A 57 0.61 -5.70 0.31
C GLY A 57 1.84 -5.05 -0.30
N GLY A 58 1.78 -4.81 -1.61
CA GLY A 58 2.93 -4.34 -2.39
C GLY A 58 3.45 -2.95 -2.00
N TYR A 59 2.56 -2.01 -1.70
CA TYR A 59 2.95 -0.68 -1.24
C TYR A 59 3.61 -0.70 0.14
N ALA A 60 3.18 -1.59 1.05
CA ALA A 60 3.84 -1.78 2.33
C ALA A 60 5.22 -2.42 2.18
N VAL A 61 5.39 -3.36 1.27
CA VAL A 61 6.69 -3.96 0.92
C VAL A 61 7.65 -2.89 0.41
N ALA A 62 7.19 -2.03 -0.51
CA ALA A 62 7.97 -0.92 -1.02
C ALA A 62 8.33 0.10 0.07
N TYR A 63 7.38 0.43 0.97
CA TYR A 63 7.62 1.29 2.13
C TYR A 63 8.72 0.75 3.04
N HIS A 64 8.81 -0.56 3.22
CA HIS A 64 9.86 -1.21 4.02
C HIS A 64 11.17 -1.44 3.25
N GLY A 65 11.26 -0.95 2.01
CA GLY A 65 12.53 -0.84 1.28
C GLY A 65 12.74 -1.87 0.17
N TYR A 66 11.81 -2.77 -0.09
CA TYR A 66 11.85 -3.64 -1.26
C TYR A 66 10.86 -3.16 -2.32
N VAL A 67 11.40 -2.43 -3.31
CA VAL A 67 10.61 -1.84 -4.39
C VAL A 67 10.40 -2.85 -5.49
N ARG A 68 9.14 -3.17 -5.75
CA ARG A 68 8.69 -3.97 -6.90
C ARG A 68 7.41 -3.40 -7.46
N TYR A 69 7.08 -3.78 -8.67
CA TYR A 69 5.82 -3.37 -9.29
C TYR A 69 4.61 -3.83 -8.47
N THR A 70 3.67 -2.92 -8.25
CA THR A 70 2.35 -3.20 -7.71
C THR A 70 1.35 -2.22 -8.33
N GLY A 71 0.24 -2.74 -8.84
CA GLY A 71 -0.86 -1.94 -9.39
C GLY A 71 -2.01 -1.76 -8.38
N ASP A 72 -2.05 -2.60 -7.35
CA ASP A 72 -3.16 -2.64 -6.40
C ASP A 72 -2.81 -1.91 -5.11
N LEU A 73 -3.76 -1.14 -4.58
CA LEU A 73 -3.69 -0.61 -3.22
C LEU A 73 -4.45 -1.55 -2.29
N ASP A 74 -3.69 -2.28 -1.46
CA ASP A 74 -4.21 -3.23 -0.50
C ASP A 74 -4.46 -2.54 0.85
N LEU A 75 -5.70 -2.56 1.32
CA LEU A 75 -6.13 -1.93 2.58
C LEU A 75 -6.70 -2.98 3.54
N PHE A 76 -6.06 -3.14 4.69
CA PHE A 76 -6.62 -3.87 5.81
C PHE A 76 -7.44 -2.92 6.66
N VAL A 77 -8.74 -3.18 6.82
CA VAL A 77 -9.69 -2.29 7.50
C VAL A 77 -10.27 -2.94 8.75
N GLU A 78 -10.63 -2.10 9.73
CA GLU A 78 -11.34 -2.57 10.90
C GLU A 78 -12.73 -3.10 10.54
N SER A 79 -13.03 -4.32 11.01
CA SER A 79 -14.34 -4.95 10.85
C SER A 79 -15.27 -4.57 12.01
N SER A 80 -15.67 -3.29 12.04
CA SER A 80 -16.71 -2.80 12.96
C SER A 80 -17.86 -2.13 12.20
N ALA A 81 -19.06 -2.16 12.75
CA ALA A 81 -20.25 -1.59 12.11
C ALA A 81 -20.05 -0.10 11.77
N ASN A 82 -19.48 0.67 12.71
CA ASN A 82 -19.20 2.09 12.52
C ASN A 82 -18.18 2.32 11.39
N ASN A 83 -17.06 1.56 11.39
CA ASN A 83 -16.05 1.69 10.35
C ASN A 83 -16.58 1.28 8.98
N ALA A 84 -17.39 0.22 8.90
CA ALA A 84 -18.01 -0.27 7.66
C ALA A 84 -18.98 0.75 7.06
N VAL A 85 -19.79 1.43 7.87
CA VAL A 85 -20.70 2.48 7.40
C VAL A 85 -19.91 3.66 6.83
N LYS A 86 -18.91 4.16 7.54
CA LYS A 86 -18.03 5.24 7.09
C LYS A 86 -17.30 4.87 5.79
N LEU A 87 -16.81 3.64 5.69
CA LEU A 87 -16.10 3.14 4.52
C LEU A 87 -17.00 3.11 3.28
N VAL A 88 -18.24 2.63 3.41
CA VAL A 88 -19.22 2.66 2.31
C VAL A 88 -19.52 4.09 1.86
N SER A 89 -19.70 5.02 2.81
CA SER A 89 -19.92 6.43 2.48
C SER A 89 -18.73 7.02 1.71
N ALA A 90 -17.50 6.76 2.19
CA ALA A 90 -16.29 7.24 1.52
C ALA A 90 -16.10 6.62 0.12
N LEU A 91 -16.42 5.35 -0.05
CA LEU A 91 -16.36 4.69 -1.36
C LEU A 91 -17.36 5.28 -2.36
N ARG A 92 -18.57 5.62 -1.91
CA ARG A 92 -19.57 6.30 -2.75
C ARG A 92 -19.12 7.71 -3.12
N GLU A 93 -18.62 8.46 -2.16
CA GLU A 93 -18.07 9.80 -2.38
C GLU A 93 -16.89 9.77 -3.36
N PHE A 94 -16.08 8.71 -3.33
CA PHE A 94 -14.98 8.49 -4.27
C PHE A 94 -15.43 8.08 -5.68
N GLY A 95 -16.73 7.74 -5.87
CA GLY A 95 -17.30 7.42 -7.17
C GLY A 95 -17.74 5.95 -7.35
N PHE A 96 -17.60 5.10 -6.33
CA PHE A 96 -18.11 3.72 -6.39
C PHE A 96 -19.56 3.64 -5.88
N ASP A 97 -20.50 4.14 -6.66
CA ASP A 97 -21.93 4.04 -6.30
C ASP A 97 -22.55 2.74 -6.87
N LEU A 98 -22.29 1.64 -6.18
CA LEU A 98 -22.77 0.31 -6.54
C LEU A 98 -23.87 -0.13 -5.58
N PRO A 99 -25.04 -0.61 -6.03
CA PRO A 99 -26.14 -1.05 -5.16
C PRO A 99 -25.76 -2.16 -4.16
N GLN A 100 -24.83 -3.02 -4.55
CA GLN A 100 -24.28 -4.09 -3.71
C GLN A 100 -23.29 -3.62 -2.67
N LEU A 101 -22.79 -2.38 -2.74
CA LEU A 101 -21.82 -1.82 -1.80
C LEU A 101 -22.54 -1.46 -0.49
N LYS A 102 -22.61 -2.44 0.42
CA LYS A 102 -23.29 -2.34 1.72
C LYS A 102 -22.30 -2.60 2.86
N PRO A 103 -22.51 -2.00 4.06
CA PRO A 103 -21.63 -2.22 5.21
C PRO A 103 -21.41 -3.70 5.55
N ALA A 104 -22.43 -4.55 5.35
CA ALA A 104 -22.35 -5.98 5.59
C ALA A 104 -21.23 -6.70 4.81
N LEU A 105 -20.76 -6.15 3.68
CA LEU A 105 -19.62 -6.69 2.92
C LEU A 105 -18.33 -6.65 3.73
N PHE A 106 -18.14 -5.60 4.53
CA PHE A 106 -16.92 -5.36 5.31
C PHE A 106 -16.99 -5.97 6.72
N LEU A 107 -18.13 -6.60 7.07
CA LEU A 107 -18.32 -7.30 8.35
C LEU A 107 -18.14 -8.82 8.22
N ARG A 108 -18.28 -9.37 7.01
CA ARG A 108 -18.06 -10.80 6.76
C ARG A 108 -16.56 -11.10 6.71
N LYS A 109 -16.10 -11.91 7.64
CA LYS A 109 -14.69 -12.34 7.69
C LYS A 109 -14.22 -13.01 6.39
N GLY A 110 -12.95 -12.81 6.06
CA GLY A 110 -12.30 -13.42 4.90
C GLY A 110 -12.76 -12.89 3.54
N ARG A 111 -13.53 -11.81 3.51
CA ARG A 111 -13.94 -11.18 2.24
C ARG A 111 -12.89 -10.18 1.77
N ILE A 112 -12.62 -10.26 0.46
CA ILE A 112 -11.84 -9.26 -0.28
C ILE A 112 -12.82 -8.53 -1.19
N VAL A 113 -12.91 -7.22 -1.02
CA VAL A 113 -13.69 -6.35 -1.90
C VAL A 113 -12.71 -5.68 -2.87
N ARG A 114 -12.89 -5.95 -4.17
CA ARG A 114 -12.07 -5.39 -5.25
C ARG A 114 -12.88 -4.35 -6.00
N LEU A 115 -12.30 -3.15 -6.18
CA LEU A 115 -12.92 -2.01 -6.84
C LEU A 115 -11.92 -1.38 -7.83
N GLY A 116 -12.42 -0.98 -9.00
CA GLY A 116 -11.59 -0.47 -10.09
C GLY A 116 -10.98 -1.58 -10.94
N TYR A 117 -10.13 -1.17 -11.89
CA TYR A 117 -9.49 -2.03 -12.87
C TYR A 117 -7.97 -1.79 -12.83
N GLU A 118 -7.19 -2.80 -13.25
CA GLU A 118 -5.75 -2.62 -13.41
C GLU A 118 -5.46 -1.49 -14.41
N PRO A 119 -4.46 -0.67 -14.15
CA PRO A 119 -3.45 -0.73 -13.08
C PRO A 119 -3.84 0.00 -11.78
N MET A 120 -5.10 0.38 -11.60
CA MET A 120 -5.60 1.21 -10.51
C MET A 120 -6.73 0.50 -9.75
N ARG A 121 -6.39 -0.58 -9.04
CA ARG A 121 -7.36 -1.39 -8.30
C ARG A 121 -7.20 -1.22 -6.78
N LEU A 122 -8.33 -1.05 -6.10
CA LEU A 122 -8.40 -1.09 -4.65
C LEU A 122 -8.76 -2.50 -4.19
N GLU A 123 -7.99 -3.08 -3.28
CA GLU A 123 -8.34 -4.31 -2.58
C GLU A 123 -8.54 -4.00 -1.09
N ILE A 124 -9.76 -4.23 -0.60
CA ILE A 124 -10.14 -3.95 0.78
C ILE A 124 -10.40 -5.28 1.48
N LEU A 125 -9.62 -5.53 2.52
CA LEU A 125 -9.64 -6.76 3.31
C LEU A 125 -9.99 -6.45 4.76
N ASN A 126 -10.81 -7.27 5.38
CA ASN A 126 -11.13 -7.18 6.82
C ASN A 126 -10.52 -8.31 7.66
N GLU A 127 -9.81 -9.23 7.01
CA GLU A 127 -9.06 -10.33 7.62
C GLU A 127 -7.84 -10.63 6.76
N ILE A 128 -6.70 -10.89 7.39
CA ILE A 128 -5.46 -11.34 6.74
C ILE A 128 -4.77 -12.39 7.61
N ASP A 129 -3.95 -13.23 6.99
CA ASP A 129 -3.32 -14.36 7.67
C ASP A 129 -2.30 -13.91 8.73
N GLY A 130 -2.30 -14.60 9.87
CA GLY A 130 -1.26 -14.52 10.88
C GLY A 130 -1.24 -13.28 11.77
N VAL A 131 -2.09 -12.27 11.53
CA VAL A 131 -2.14 -11.02 12.32
C VAL A 131 -3.57 -10.50 12.46
N SER A 132 -3.88 -9.83 13.58
CA SER A 132 -5.16 -9.15 13.78
C SER A 132 -5.10 -7.68 13.36
N PHE A 133 -6.27 -7.10 13.05
CA PHE A 133 -6.36 -5.68 12.71
C PHE A 133 -5.87 -4.79 13.87
N GLU A 134 -6.30 -5.06 15.09
CA GLU A 134 -5.93 -4.27 16.27
C GLU A 134 -4.42 -4.27 16.52
N GLU A 135 -3.78 -5.42 16.34
CA GLU A 135 -2.32 -5.51 16.43
C GLU A 135 -1.63 -4.66 15.36
N CYS A 136 -2.05 -4.81 14.09
CA CYS A 136 -1.49 -4.05 12.98
C CYS A 136 -1.72 -2.54 13.16
N TYR A 137 -2.92 -2.14 13.57
CA TYR A 137 -3.27 -0.74 13.77
C TYR A 137 -2.53 -0.09 14.94
N ARG A 138 -2.32 -0.81 16.04
CA ARG A 138 -1.55 -0.34 17.21
C ARG A 138 -0.09 -0.09 16.86
N HIS A 139 0.53 -0.97 16.10
CA HIS A 139 1.96 -0.90 15.76
C HIS A 139 2.22 -0.22 14.40
N ARG A 140 1.18 0.29 13.72
CA ARG A 140 1.30 0.88 12.40
C ARG A 140 2.37 1.95 12.31
N ARG A 141 3.00 2.04 11.17
CA ARG A 141 3.94 3.11 10.83
C ARG A 141 3.21 4.22 10.08
N ARG A 142 3.30 5.43 10.60
CA ARG A 142 2.74 6.60 9.94
C ARG A 142 3.81 7.24 9.08
N SER A 143 3.53 7.41 7.79
CA SER A 143 4.39 8.11 6.84
C SER A 143 3.66 9.31 6.25
N ARG A 144 4.40 10.35 5.90
CA ARG A 144 3.83 11.56 5.27
C ARG A 144 4.28 11.64 3.82
N VAL A 145 3.31 11.82 2.91
CA VAL A 145 3.54 12.14 1.51
C VAL A 145 2.88 13.50 1.25
N GLY A 146 3.70 14.55 1.22
CA GLY A 146 3.19 15.92 1.28
C GLY A 146 2.40 16.17 2.58
N ASN A 147 1.14 16.55 2.45
CA ASN A 147 0.20 16.75 3.56
C ASN A 147 -0.61 15.49 3.92
N LEU A 148 -0.48 14.40 3.16
CA LEU A 148 -1.18 13.15 3.40
C LEU A 148 -0.43 12.28 4.40
N THR A 149 -1.08 11.88 5.49
CA THR A 149 -0.57 10.83 6.41
C THR A 149 -1.11 9.47 5.98
N ILE A 150 -0.24 8.49 5.84
CA ILE A 150 -0.57 7.12 5.43
C ILE A 150 -0.20 6.17 6.56
N ASN A 151 -1.10 5.25 6.90
CA ASN A 151 -0.88 4.22 7.90
C ASN A 151 -0.38 2.94 7.20
N PHE A 152 0.88 2.58 7.37
CA PHE A 152 1.44 1.31 6.87
C PHE A 152 1.52 0.27 7.96
N ILE A 153 1.34 -1.00 7.61
CA ILE A 153 1.64 -2.14 8.48
C ILE A 153 3.11 -2.09 8.90
N ALA A 154 3.42 -2.38 10.17
CA ALA A 154 4.80 -2.43 10.61
C ALA A 154 5.50 -3.70 10.08
N LEU A 155 6.83 -3.63 9.89
CA LEU A 155 7.62 -4.70 9.29
C LEU A 155 7.43 -6.07 9.98
N PRO A 156 7.45 -6.20 11.32
CA PRO A 156 7.24 -7.50 11.96
C PRO A 156 5.89 -8.13 11.62
N GLN A 157 4.82 -7.34 11.61
CA GLN A 157 3.47 -7.82 11.26
C GLN A 157 3.37 -8.15 9.78
N LEU A 158 3.99 -7.36 8.89
CA LEU A 158 4.03 -7.63 7.45
C LEU A 158 4.74 -8.98 7.17
N LEU A 159 5.91 -9.21 7.77
CA LEU A 159 6.66 -10.44 7.60
C LEU A 159 5.87 -11.65 8.11
N ARG A 160 5.19 -11.52 9.25
CA ARG A 160 4.36 -12.58 9.81
C ARG A 160 3.16 -12.90 8.91
N ASN A 161 2.46 -11.87 8.41
CA ASN A 161 1.37 -12.03 7.47
C ASN A 161 1.82 -12.75 6.18
N LYS A 162 2.93 -12.32 5.59
CA LYS A 162 3.44 -12.91 4.35
C LYS A 162 3.89 -14.37 4.51
N ARG A 163 4.52 -14.70 5.64
CA ARG A 163 4.86 -16.11 5.97
C ARG A 163 3.61 -16.95 6.15
N ALA A 164 2.59 -16.43 6.84
CA ALA A 164 1.34 -17.14 7.06
C ALA A 164 0.54 -17.36 5.76
N SER A 165 0.57 -16.40 4.85
CA SER A 165 -0.03 -16.52 3.51
C SER A 165 0.61 -17.62 2.66
N GLY A 166 1.92 -17.87 2.80
CA GLY A 166 2.66 -18.96 2.15
C GLY A 166 2.76 -18.89 0.62
N ARG A 167 2.27 -17.83 -0.02
CA ARG A 167 2.35 -17.68 -1.48
C ARG A 167 3.81 -17.45 -1.89
N GLN A 168 4.24 -18.02 -3.01
CA GLN A 168 5.63 -17.87 -3.49
C GLN A 168 6.08 -16.39 -3.57
N LYS A 169 5.21 -15.51 -4.10
CA LYS A 169 5.47 -14.06 -4.15
C LYS A 169 5.65 -13.45 -2.75
N ASP A 170 4.89 -13.90 -1.76
CA ASP A 170 4.96 -13.40 -0.40
C ASP A 170 6.23 -13.89 0.32
N LEU A 171 6.65 -15.12 0.07
CA LEU A 171 7.91 -15.65 0.59
C LEU A 171 9.13 -14.94 -0.02
N ALA A 172 9.11 -14.63 -1.32
CA ALA A 172 10.14 -13.82 -1.96
C ALA A 172 10.20 -12.38 -1.38
N ASP A 173 9.04 -11.77 -1.07
CA ASP A 173 9.00 -10.48 -0.37
C ASP A 173 9.63 -10.58 1.04
N VAL A 174 9.40 -11.68 1.77
CA VAL A 174 10.00 -11.91 3.09
C VAL A 174 11.52 -11.99 2.98
N GLU A 175 12.05 -12.79 2.05
CA GLU A 175 13.48 -12.93 1.81
C GLU A 175 14.10 -11.56 1.49
N ALA A 176 13.56 -10.84 0.51
CA ALA A 176 14.07 -9.54 0.11
C ALA A 176 14.02 -8.48 1.22
N LEU A 177 13.06 -8.56 2.16
CA LEU A 177 12.95 -7.63 3.29
C LEU A 177 13.86 -8.02 4.48
N THR A 178 14.23 -9.32 4.60
CA THR A 178 15.11 -9.80 5.67
C THR A 178 16.58 -9.73 5.30
N ASP A 179 16.94 -9.92 4.02
CA ASP A 179 18.34 -9.93 3.55
C ASP A 179 18.93 -8.52 3.42
N LYS A 180 18.12 -7.46 3.48
CA LYS A 180 18.65 -6.09 3.56
C LYS A 180 19.21 -5.83 4.96
N PRO A 181 20.47 -5.39 5.07
CA PRO A 181 20.99 -4.92 6.35
C PRO A 181 20.05 -3.82 6.88
N PRO A 182 19.74 -3.81 8.18
CA PRO A 182 18.91 -2.77 8.76
C PRO A 182 19.54 -1.43 8.37
N HIS A 183 18.75 -0.55 7.75
CA HIS A 183 19.18 0.79 7.37
C HIS A 183 20.05 1.35 8.49
N ALA A 184 21.30 1.68 8.15
CA ALA A 184 22.32 2.10 9.07
C ALA A 184 21.73 3.00 10.16
N ARG A 185 21.76 2.51 11.39
CA ARG A 185 21.39 3.28 12.58
C ARG A 185 22.16 4.58 12.45
N ARG A 186 21.44 5.70 12.51
CA ARG A 186 22.01 7.05 12.51
C ARG A 186 23.33 7.04 13.26
N ALA A 187 24.43 7.24 12.55
CA ALA A 187 25.68 7.62 13.17
C ALA A 187 25.40 8.90 13.97
N ARG A 188 25.48 8.84 15.29
CA ARG A 188 25.46 10.03 16.13
C ARG A 188 26.59 10.93 15.62
N PRO A 189 26.34 12.22 15.39
CA PRO A 189 27.43 13.14 15.07
C PRO A 189 28.44 13.04 16.21
N ARG A 190 29.70 12.73 15.86
CA ARG A 190 30.83 12.85 16.81
C ARG A 190 30.85 14.30 17.26
N GLN A 191 30.60 14.54 18.52
CA GLN A 191 30.95 15.81 19.15
C GLN A 191 32.48 15.99 18.98
N ARG A 192 32.83 17.06 18.27
CA ARG A 192 34.25 17.54 18.32
C ARG A 192 34.44 18.00 19.75
N GLN A 193 35.35 17.39 20.43
CA GLN A 193 35.96 17.95 21.63
C GLN A 193 36.99 19.00 21.14
N GLU A 194 36.76 20.21 21.52
CA GLU A 194 37.78 21.27 21.54
C GLU A 194 38.72 21.04 22.71
#